data_91efb7fb0e5db9f279e56524ad5ca64c
#
_entry.id   91efb7fb0e5db9f279e56524ad5ca64c
#
_cell.length_a   1.000
_cell.length_b   1.000
_cell.length_c   1.000
_cell.angle_alpha   90.00
_cell.angle_beta   90.00
_cell.angle_gamma   90.00
#
_symmetry.space_group_name_H-M   'P 1'
#
loop_
_entity.id
_entity.type
_entity.pdbx_description
1 polymer ?
#
loop_
_entity_poly.entity_id
_entity_poly.type
_entity_poly.pdbx_seq_one_letter_code
_entity_poly.pdbx_strand_id
1 'polypeptide(L)'
;MIVRNVKDVIGTDQEIVTENWVSRRVLLSKDGMGFSFHETVIFPGTETHIHYQNHLEAVWCIEGDGEIETIADGRRFALVPGVVYALDQHDEHWLRGGREPLRVICVFNPPLTGREVHDDSGVYPLERREVGSAA
;
A
#
# COMPACT_ATOMS: atom_id res chain seq x y z
N MET A 1 12.09 -15.53 15.06
CA MET A 1 11.73 -14.10 15.18
C MET A 1 12.37 -13.36 14.05
N ILE A 2 11.62 -12.46 13.40
CA ILE A 2 12.12 -11.63 12.30
C ILE A 2 12.33 -10.22 12.85
N VAL A 3 13.52 -9.66 12.60
CA VAL A 3 13.85 -8.27 12.98
C VAL A 3 14.48 -7.60 11.76
N ARG A 4 13.87 -6.52 11.29
CA ARG A 4 14.34 -5.77 10.13
C ARG A 4 14.22 -4.27 10.39
N ASN A 5 15.02 -3.49 9.69
CA ASN A 5 14.90 -2.05 9.68
C ASN A 5 14.43 -1.62 8.28
N VAL A 6 13.46 -0.72 8.21
CA VAL A 6 12.95 -0.22 6.93
C VAL A 6 14.07 0.37 6.07
N LYS A 7 15.11 0.94 6.69
CA LYS A 7 16.27 1.49 5.97
C LYS A 7 16.98 0.43 5.13
N ASP A 8 16.92 -0.84 5.54
CA ASP A 8 17.62 -1.92 4.84
C ASP A 8 16.96 -2.28 3.50
N VAL A 9 15.72 -1.86 3.26
CA VAL A 9 15.05 -2.12 1.97
C VAL A 9 15.22 -0.96 0.99
N ILE A 10 15.71 0.20 1.43
CA ILE A 10 15.94 1.35 0.55
C ILE A 10 17.04 0.99 -0.46
N GLY A 11 16.76 1.23 -1.75
CA GLY A 11 17.68 0.92 -2.84
C GLY A 11 17.71 -0.56 -3.23
N THR A 12 16.89 -1.41 -2.62
CA THR A 12 16.75 -2.82 -2.99
C THR A 12 15.53 -3.04 -3.86
N ASP A 13 15.33 -4.28 -4.30
CA ASP A 13 14.12 -4.65 -5.06
C ASP A 13 12.83 -4.67 -4.21
N GLN A 14 12.95 -4.48 -2.90
CA GLN A 14 11.80 -4.34 -2.00
C GLN A 14 11.33 -2.89 -1.85
N GLU A 15 12.04 -1.94 -2.44
CA GLU A 15 11.58 -0.55 -2.57
C GLU A 15 11.03 -0.32 -3.97
N ILE A 16 9.75 0.02 -4.07
CA ILE A 16 9.09 0.34 -5.35
C ILE A 16 8.80 1.82 -5.37
N VAL A 17 9.31 2.50 -6.39
CA VAL A 17 9.13 3.94 -6.59
C VAL A 17 8.29 4.16 -7.84
N THR A 18 7.24 4.97 -7.72
CA THR A 18 6.40 5.41 -8.84
C THR A 18 6.40 6.94 -8.90
N GLU A 19 5.65 7.50 -9.84
CA GLU A 19 5.48 8.96 -9.93
C GLU A 19 4.77 9.54 -8.71
N ASN A 20 3.91 8.75 -8.05
CA ASN A 20 3.00 9.22 -7.01
C ASN A 20 3.40 8.78 -5.61
N TRP A 21 4.17 7.71 -5.47
CA TRP A 21 4.48 7.15 -4.17
C TRP A 21 5.74 6.29 -4.19
N VAL A 22 6.27 6.04 -3.01
CA VAL A 22 7.30 5.01 -2.78
C VAL A 22 6.78 4.05 -1.72
N SER A 23 6.94 2.74 -1.98
CA SER A 23 6.53 1.68 -1.06
C SER A 23 7.75 0.86 -0.67
N ARG A 24 8.01 0.76 0.62
CA ARG A 24 9.10 -0.04 1.19
C ARG A 24 8.50 -1.25 1.88
N ARG A 25 8.74 -2.41 1.31
CA ARG A 25 8.04 -3.65 1.63
C ARG A 25 8.91 -4.49 2.55
N VAL A 26 8.61 -4.44 3.84
CA VAL A 26 9.45 -5.00 4.91
C VAL A 26 9.12 -6.46 5.18
N LEU A 27 7.84 -6.80 5.24
CA LEU A 27 7.36 -8.17 5.36
C LEU A 27 6.55 -8.52 4.13
N LEU A 28 6.82 -9.68 3.57
CA LEU A 28 6.23 -10.14 2.32
C LEU A 28 5.65 -11.55 2.49
N SER A 29 4.99 -12.05 1.45
CA SER A 29 4.40 -13.39 1.43
C SER A 29 5.37 -14.47 1.89
N LYS A 30 6.63 -14.41 1.44
CA LYS A 30 7.67 -15.38 1.77
C LYS A 30 7.98 -15.48 3.28
N ASP A 31 7.64 -14.45 4.04
CA ASP A 31 7.91 -14.43 5.47
C ASP A 31 6.90 -15.22 6.30
N GLY A 32 5.80 -15.66 5.67
CA GLY A 32 4.85 -16.59 6.27
C GLY A 32 3.97 -16.01 7.37
N MET A 33 3.83 -14.68 7.45
CA MET A 33 3.04 -14.04 8.50
C MET A 33 1.53 -13.99 8.18
N GLY A 34 1.13 -14.30 6.94
CA GLY A 34 -0.25 -14.19 6.50
C GLY A 34 -0.67 -12.78 6.11
N PHE A 35 0.25 -11.83 6.14
CA PHE A 35 0.08 -10.45 5.68
C PHE A 35 1.41 -9.91 5.17
N SER A 36 1.36 -8.83 4.39
CA SER A 36 2.57 -8.04 4.10
C SER A 36 2.49 -6.70 4.83
N PHE A 37 3.66 -6.12 5.11
CA PHE A 37 3.79 -4.94 5.94
C PHE A 37 4.72 -3.95 5.25
N HIS A 38 4.22 -2.73 4.98
CA HIS A 38 4.91 -1.73 4.18
C HIS A 38 4.94 -0.38 4.86
N GLU A 39 6.02 0.37 4.63
CA GLU A 39 6.02 1.82 4.78
C GLU A 39 5.80 2.43 3.42
N THR A 40 4.85 3.33 3.28
CA THR A 40 4.58 4.04 2.02
C THR A 40 4.60 5.54 2.26
N VAL A 41 5.19 6.26 1.32
CA VAL A 41 5.14 7.72 1.28
C VAL A 41 4.41 8.14 0.02
N ILE A 42 3.31 8.88 0.19
CA ILE A 42 2.54 9.46 -0.90
C ILE A 42 3.08 10.87 -1.13
N PHE A 43 3.48 11.17 -2.37
CA PHE A 43 4.09 12.44 -2.70
C PHE A 43 3.06 13.58 -2.69
N PRO A 44 3.46 14.78 -2.28
CA PRO A 44 2.56 15.94 -2.24
C PRO A 44 1.94 16.21 -3.61
N GLY A 45 0.66 16.59 -3.60
CA GLY A 45 -0.06 17.02 -4.80
C GLY A 45 -0.37 15.92 -5.80
N THR A 46 -0.14 14.66 -5.45
CA THR A 46 -0.44 13.53 -6.35
C THR A 46 -1.87 13.03 -6.19
N GLU A 47 -2.37 12.35 -7.21
CA GLU A 47 -3.67 11.70 -7.20
C GLU A 47 -3.52 10.30 -7.78
N THR A 48 -3.89 9.29 -7.02
CA THR A 48 -3.77 7.89 -7.40
C THR A 48 -5.12 7.20 -7.33
N HIS A 49 -5.54 6.59 -8.44
CA HIS A 49 -6.72 5.73 -8.47
C HIS A 49 -6.34 4.35 -7.97
N ILE A 50 -7.10 3.85 -7.00
CA ILE A 50 -6.85 2.57 -6.35
C ILE A 50 -8.14 1.77 -6.26
N HIS A 51 -8.06 0.49 -6.61
CA HIS A 51 -9.16 -0.44 -6.46
C HIS A 51 -8.60 -1.83 -6.18
N TYR A 52 -8.35 -2.15 -4.90
CA TYR A 52 -7.78 -3.45 -4.52
C TYR A 52 -8.85 -4.53 -4.53
N GLN A 53 -9.10 -5.10 -5.70
CA GLN A 53 -10.08 -6.19 -5.88
C GLN A 53 -9.58 -7.51 -5.32
N ASN A 54 -8.27 -7.69 -5.21
CA ASN A 54 -7.63 -8.94 -4.81
C ASN A 54 -7.11 -8.92 -3.37
N HIS A 55 -7.13 -7.75 -2.72
CA HIS A 55 -6.52 -7.55 -1.41
C HIS A 55 -7.43 -6.74 -0.50
N LEU A 56 -7.36 -7.03 0.79
CA LEU A 56 -7.80 -6.10 1.83
C LEU A 56 -6.57 -5.31 2.29
N GLU A 57 -6.77 -4.06 2.68
CA GLU A 57 -5.69 -3.21 3.18
C GLU A 57 -6.14 -2.44 4.41
N ALA A 58 -5.27 -2.36 5.40
CA ALA A 58 -5.38 -1.39 6.50
C ALA A 58 -4.22 -0.41 6.39
N VAL A 59 -4.50 0.86 6.63
CA VAL A 59 -3.54 1.96 6.51
C VAL A 59 -3.59 2.83 7.76
N TRP A 60 -2.42 3.11 8.32
CA TRP A 60 -2.26 4.04 9.44
C TRP A 60 -1.41 5.23 9.00
N CYS A 61 -2.00 6.43 9.04
CA CYS A 61 -1.31 7.67 8.70
C CYS A 61 -0.47 8.13 9.90
N ILE A 62 0.82 8.32 9.71
CA ILE A 62 1.75 8.67 10.79
C ILE A 62 2.40 10.04 10.64
N GLU A 63 2.56 10.56 9.42
CA GLU A 63 3.11 11.88 9.16
C GLU A 63 2.47 12.48 7.91
N GLY A 64 2.43 13.80 7.83
CA GLY A 64 1.98 14.53 6.65
C GLY A 64 0.47 14.67 6.58
N ASP A 65 -0.02 14.91 5.37
CA ASP A 65 -1.44 15.12 5.12
C ASP A 65 -1.84 14.62 3.73
N GLY A 66 -3.11 14.35 3.58
CA GLY A 66 -3.70 13.90 2.34
C GLY A 66 -5.21 13.74 2.45
N GLU A 67 -5.78 13.07 1.46
CA GLU A 67 -7.21 12.85 1.38
C GLU A 67 -7.50 11.52 0.70
N ILE A 68 -8.54 10.85 1.16
CA ILE A 68 -9.11 9.70 0.45
C ILE A 68 -10.56 10.05 0.08
N GLU A 69 -10.94 9.71 -1.16
CA GLU A 69 -12.31 9.87 -1.65
C GLU A 69 -12.83 8.55 -2.18
N THR A 70 -13.95 8.06 -1.63
CA THR A 70 -14.60 6.85 -2.11
C THR A 70 -15.40 7.16 -3.36
N ILE A 71 -15.21 6.37 -4.42
CA ILE A 71 -15.82 6.66 -5.73
C ILE A 71 -17.33 6.35 -5.71
N ALA A 72 -17.73 5.28 -5.02
CA ALA A 72 -19.12 4.83 -5.01
C ALA A 72 -20.09 5.88 -4.46
N ASP A 73 -19.69 6.63 -3.45
CA ASP A 73 -20.57 7.58 -2.74
C ASP A 73 -19.99 8.99 -2.61
N GLY A 74 -18.79 9.22 -3.13
CA GLY A 74 -18.15 10.54 -3.13
C GLY A 74 -17.76 11.06 -1.76
N ARG A 75 -17.71 10.21 -0.73
CA ARG A 75 -17.29 10.65 0.60
C ARG A 75 -15.80 10.94 0.63
N ARG A 76 -15.43 12.01 1.33
CA ARG A 76 -14.05 12.45 1.47
C ARG A 76 -13.64 12.42 2.93
N PHE A 77 -12.42 11.93 3.17
CA PHE A 77 -11.86 11.87 4.52
C PHE A 77 -10.46 12.47 4.49
N ALA A 78 -10.21 13.42 5.40
CA ALA A 78 -8.88 13.97 5.58
C ALA A 78 -7.96 12.91 6.18
N LEU A 79 -6.77 12.77 5.64
CA LEU A 79 -5.73 11.88 6.13
C LEU A 79 -4.69 12.73 6.86
N VAL A 80 -4.67 12.61 8.17
CA VAL A 80 -3.74 13.31 9.07
C VAL A 80 -3.18 12.30 10.06
N PRO A 81 -2.09 12.61 10.78
CA PRO A 81 -1.51 11.67 11.73
C PRO A 81 -2.54 11.13 12.72
N GLY A 82 -2.56 9.81 12.87
CA GLY A 82 -3.50 9.09 13.74
C GLY A 82 -4.69 8.46 13.02
N VAL A 83 -5.01 8.90 11.81
CA VAL A 83 -6.13 8.30 11.05
C VAL A 83 -5.74 6.90 10.61
N VAL A 84 -6.67 5.95 10.82
CA VAL A 84 -6.60 4.60 10.27
C VAL A 84 -7.80 4.42 9.34
N TYR A 85 -7.54 3.90 8.15
CA TYR A 85 -8.64 3.44 7.28
C TYR A 85 -8.38 2.01 6.84
N ALA A 86 -9.45 1.27 6.61
CA ALA A 86 -9.39 -0.11 6.17
C ALA A 86 -10.31 -0.31 4.97
N LEU A 87 -9.75 -0.86 3.92
CA LEU A 87 -10.46 -1.17 2.67
C LEU A 87 -11.04 -2.57 2.79
N ASP A 88 -12.11 -2.70 3.57
CA ASP A 88 -12.74 -3.98 3.93
C ASP A 88 -13.81 -4.44 2.93
N GLN A 89 -14.21 -3.56 2.01
CA GLN A 89 -15.21 -3.83 0.96
C GLN A 89 -14.60 -3.72 -0.43
N HIS A 90 -13.28 -3.84 -0.56
CA HIS A 90 -12.57 -3.60 -1.82
C HIS A 90 -12.91 -2.21 -2.40
N ASP A 91 -12.98 -1.21 -1.55
CA ASP A 91 -13.46 0.13 -1.88
C ASP A 91 -12.60 0.80 -2.94
N GLU A 92 -13.20 1.11 -4.08
CA GLU A 92 -12.55 1.91 -5.11
C GLU A 92 -12.46 3.36 -4.65
N HIS A 93 -11.27 3.97 -4.78
CA HIS A 93 -11.05 5.29 -4.22
C HIS A 93 -9.93 6.07 -4.94
N TRP A 94 -9.95 7.37 -4.70
CA TRP A 94 -8.82 8.25 -4.98
C TRP A 94 -8.01 8.47 -3.72
N LEU A 95 -6.69 8.31 -3.81
CA LEU A 95 -5.77 8.67 -2.74
C LEU A 95 -4.98 9.88 -3.20
N ARG A 96 -5.07 10.98 -2.43
CA ARG A 96 -4.42 12.24 -2.77
C ARG A 96 -3.40 12.63 -1.74
N GLY A 97 -2.20 12.98 -2.22
CA GLY A 97 -1.19 13.65 -1.41
C GLY A 97 -1.60 15.10 -1.16
N GLY A 98 -1.32 15.59 0.04
CA GLY A 98 -1.60 16.96 0.44
C GLY A 98 -0.42 17.90 0.20
N ARG A 99 -0.11 18.73 1.19
CA ARG A 99 1.01 19.68 1.14
C ARG A 99 2.32 19.05 1.52
N GLU A 100 2.28 18.17 2.51
CA GLU A 100 3.46 17.48 3.04
C GLU A 100 3.42 16.02 2.61
N PRO A 101 4.59 15.35 2.48
CA PRO A 101 4.61 13.93 2.19
C PRO A 101 3.77 13.16 3.21
N LEU A 102 2.84 12.35 2.74
CA LEU A 102 1.99 11.53 3.60
C LEU A 102 2.67 10.18 3.83
N ARG A 103 3.14 9.96 5.03
CA ARG A 103 3.79 8.71 5.42
C ARG A 103 2.79 7.82 6.12
N VAL A 104 2.66 6.60 5.63
CA VAL A 104 1.67 5.64 6.11
C VAL A 104 2.30 4.26 6.31
N ILE A 105 1.70 3.49 7.21
CA ILE A 105 1.99 2.07 7.37
C ILE A 105 0.83 1.30 6.75
N CYS A 106 1.15 0.34 5.87
CA CYS A 106 0.18 -0.44 5.13
C CYS A 106 0.31 -1.93 5.44
N VAL A 107 -0.82 -2.59 5.64
CA VAL A 107 -0.89 -4.04 5.83
C VAL A 107 -1.85 -4.61 4.81
N PHE A 108 -1.39 -5.61 4.04
CA PHE A 108 -2.20 -6.28 3.01
C PHE A 108 -2.48 -7.74 3.36
N ASN A 109 -3.69 -8.18 3.09
CA ASN A 109 -4.12 -9.58 3.15
C ASN A 109 -4.90 -9.91 1.87
N PRO A 110 -4.51 -10.91 1.06
CA PRO A 110 -3.30 -11.71 1.21
C PRO A 110 -2.03 -10.86 1.08
N PRO A 111 -0.88 -11.37 1.56
CA PRO A 111 0.37 -10.61 1.49
C PRO A 111 0.83 -10.39 0.05
N LEU A 112 1.45 -9.24 -0.21
CA LEU A 112 2.13 -9.01 -1.48
C LEU A 112 3.39 -9.89 -1.55
N THR A 113 3.80 -10.21 -2.79
CA THR A 113 5.00 -11.01 -3.05
C THR A 113 6.27 -10.15 -3.14
N GLY A 114 6.12 -8.88 -3.53
CA GLY A 114 7.20 -7.90 -3.41
C GLY A 114 7.30 -6.87 -4.51
N ARG A 115 6.92 -7.19 -5.74
CA ARG A 115 7.13 -6.30 -6.89
C ARG A 115 5.84 -5.73 -7.48
N GLU A 116 4.71 -6.00 -6.86
CA GLU A 116 3.42 -5.55 -7.40
C GLU A 116 3.37 -4.04 -7.51
N VAL A 117 2.87 -3.57 -8.65
CA VAL A 117 2.43 -2.19 -8.89
C VAL A 117 1.00 -2.22 -9.38
N HIS A 118 0.28 -1.11 -9.20
CA HIS A 118 -1.08 -1.02 -9.70
C HIS A 118 -1.11 -1.20 -11.21
N ASP A 119 -2.09 -1.97 -11.71
CA ASP A 119 -2.44 -1.98 -13.12
C ASP A 119 -3.23 -0.70 -13.48
N ASP A 120 -3.67 -0.57 -14.74
CA ASP A 120 -4.41 0.61 -15.20
C ASP A 120 -5.74 0.82 -14.49
N SER A 121 -6.28 -0.23 -13.83
CA SER A 121 -7.51 -0.17 -13.05
C SER A 121 -7.27 0.14 -11.56
N GLY A 122 -6.02 0.36 -11.14
CA GLY A 122 -5.68 0.60 -9.75
C GLY A 122 -5.64 -0.66 -8.89
N VAL A 123 -5.47 -1.82 -9.50
CA VAL A 123 -5.51 -3.14 -8.86
C VAL A 123 -4.11 -3.71 -8.75
N TYR A 124 -3.78 -4.31 -7.60
CA TYR A 124 -2.63 -5.18 -7.50
C TYR A 124 -3.02 -6.57 -8.02
N PRO A 125 -2.31 -7.12 -9.02
CA PRO A 125 -2.56 -8.49 -9.47
C PRO A 125 -2.21 -9.50 -8.39
N LEU A 126 -2.94 -10.62 -8.35
CA LEU A 126 -2.51 -11.77 -7.56
C LEU A 126 -1.42 -12.50 -8.34
N GLU A 127 -0.21 -12.51 -7.79
CA GLU A 127 0.86 -13.30 -8.35
C GLU A 127 0.67 -14.77 -7.99
N ARG A 128 0.68 -15.63 -9.00
CA ARG A 128 0.64 -17.07 -8.80
C ARG A 128 2.06 -17.57 -8.57
N ARG A 129 2.23 -18.48 -7.60
CA ARG A 129 3.44 -19.27 -7.51
C ARG A 129 3.59 -20.09 -8.77
N GLU A 130 4.82 -20.20 -9.27
CA GLU A 130 5.12 -21.19 -10.31
C GLU A 130 4.83 -22.58 -9.79
N VAL A 131 4.49 -23.50 -10.70
CA VAL A 131 4.13 -24.89 -10.34
C VAL A 131 5.22 -25.54 -9.48
N GLY A 132 6.48 -25.31 -9.79
CA GLY A 132 7.61 -25.86 -9.03
C GLY A 132 7.79 -25.22 -7.65
N SER A 133 7.27 -24.04 -7.40
CA SER A 133 7.38 -23.33 -6.13
C SER A 133 6.08 -23.32 -5.33
N ALA A 134 4.99 -23.80 -5.90
CA ALA A 134 3.67 -23.81 -5.28
C ALA A 134 3.51 -24.90 -4.21
N ALA A 135 4.47 -25.76 -4.14
CA ALA A 135 4.43 -26.88 -3.20
C ALA A 135 4.29 -26.40 -1.76
#